data_7527b9c9797b81ae61d73fd8c040d827
#
_entry.id   7527b9c9797b81ae61d73fd8c040d827
#
_cell.length_a   1.000
_cell.length_b   1.000
_cell.length_c   1.000
_cell.angle_alpha   90.00
_cell.angle_beta   90.00
_cell.angle_gamma   90.00
#
_symmetry.space_group_name_H-M   'P 1'
#
loop_
_entity.id
_entity.type
_entity.pdbx_description
1 polymer ?
#
loop_
_entity_poly.entity_id
_entity_poly.type
_entity_poly.pdbx_seq_one_letter_code
_entity_poly.pdbx_strand_id
1 'polypeptide(L)'
;MGVDTWDPDRYARFAAERAQPFYDLLGLVRPVPGGRVVDLGCGSGELTAELHRRLGAGRTLGLDSSTAMLRRARPLEGDGLRFELGDIAGFGGDGGWDVVFSNAALHWLPDHGRLFGRLAGALAGGGQLAVQMPANFDHPSHVVAAEVAGEEPFRSALGGWRGLRSIRPPEWYAVLLDRLGLAEQHVRLQVYLHHLASRDEVVEWVRGTLLTQYAQRLPAELFGRFLDRYRERLLPRLDDGRPYRYPFKRVLLWGRRPPGRG
;
A
#
# COMPACT_ATOMS: atom_id res chain seq x y z
N MET A 1 -17.01 4.80 14.82
CA MET A 1 -15.99 5.63 14.17
C MET A 1 -14.65 5.23 14.75
N GLY A 2 -13.82 4.52 13.99
CA GLY A 2 -12.47 4.17 14.41
C GLY A 2 -11.62 5.43 14.54
N VAL A 3 -10.77 5.50 15.56
CA VAL A 3 -9.78 6.58 15.71
C VAL A 3 -8.87 6.54 14.47
N ASP A 4 -8.73 7.69 13.78
CA ASP A 4 -7.78 7.82 12.66
C ASP A 4 -6.37 7.65 13.23
N THR A 5 -5.76 6.49 12.97
CA THR A 5 -4.47 6.07 13.55
C THR A 5 -3.29 6.43 12.67
N TRP A 6 -3.54 7.07 11.52
CA TRP A 6 -2.49 7.53 10.63
C TRP A 6 -1.88 8.83 11.14
N ASP A 7 -0.59 8.79 11.48
CA ASP A 7 0.23 9.94 11.87
C ASP A 7 1.00 10.43 10.63
N PRO A 8 0.57 11.54 10.00
CA PRO A 8 1.17 12.07 8.80
C PRO A 8 2.63 12.50 8.98
N ASP A 9 3.01 12.99 10.16
CA ASP A 9 4.38 13.48 10.41
C ASP A 9 5.36 12.31 10.56
N ARG A 10 4.94 11.24 11.21
CA ARG A 10 5.70 9.99 11.26
C ARG A 10 5.82 9.34 9.89
N TYR A 11 4.77 9.41 9.08
CA TYR A 11 4.80 8.91 7.69
C TYR A 11 5.76 9.72 6.82
N ALA A 12 5.84 11.04 7.01
CA ALA A 12 6.70 11.94 6.25
C ALA A 12 8.22 11.72 6.49
N ARG A 13 8.62 11.16 7.64
CA ARG A 13 10.04 10.92 7.99
C ARG A 13 10.80 10.09 6.94
N PHE A 14 10.11 9.22 6.22
CA PHE A 14 10.68 8.36 5.18
C PHE A 14 9.99 8.60 3.81
N ALA A 15 9.61 9.85 3.54
CA ALA A 15 8.84 10.18 2.33
C ALA A 15 9.62 9.91 1.04
N ALA A 16 10.92 10.23 1.02
CA ALA A 16 11.77 10.03 -0.17
C ALA A 16 11.89 8.53 -0.51
N GLU A 17 12.14 7.69 0.48
CA GLU A 17 12.27 6.23 0.30
C GLU A 17 10.95 5.57 -0.10
N ARG A 18 9.82 6.20 0.24
CA ARG A 18 8.48 5.73 -0.12
C ARG A 18 8.00 6.23 -1.46
N ALA A 19 8.61 7.31 -1.98
CA ALA A 19 8.26 7.87 -3.28
C ALA A 19 8.81 7.03 -4.45
N GLN A 20 10.00 6.45 -4.33
CA GLN A 20 10.61 5.68 -5.43
C GLN A 20 9.71 4.56 -5.97
N PRO A 21 9.07 3.70 -5.12
CA PRO A 21 8.15 2.68 -5.62
C PRO A 21 6.94 3.22 -6.38
N PHE A 22 6.47 4.43 -6.03
CA PHE A 22 5.42 5.09 -6.78
C PHE A 22 5.88 5.46 -8.20
N TYR A 23 7.08 6.04 -8.34
CA TYR A 23 7.62 6.39 -9.65
C TYR A 23 7.91 5.15 -10.50
N ASP A 24 8.39 4.07 -9.89
CA ASP A 24 8.64 2.80 -10.59
C ASP A 24 7.33 2.16 -11.07
N LEU A 25 6.24 2.29 -10.31
CA LEU A 25 4.91 1.86 -10.73
C LEU A 25 4.36 2.76 -11.83
N LEU A 26 4.46 4.09 -11.65
CA LEU A 26 4.01 5.08 -12.63
C LEU A 26 4.72 4.90 -13.98
N GLY A 27 6.00 4.53 -13.96
CA GLY A 27 6.78 4.24 -15.16
C GLY A 27 6.27 3.03 -15.99
N LEU A 28 5.40 2.19 -15.43
CA LEU A 28 4.72 1.11 -16.14
C LEU A 28 3.41 1.57 -16.81
N VAL A 29 2.84 2.67 -16.33
CA VAL A 29 1.53 3.17 -16.81
C VAL A 29 1.72 4.02 -18.05
N ARG A 30 0.96 3.73 -19.07
CA ARG A 30 0.93 4.54 -20.30
C ARG A 30 0.12 5.81 -20.06
N PRO A 31 0.55 6.98 -20.56
CA PRO A 31 -0.22 8.21 -20.48
C PRO A 31 -1.64 8.05 -21.04
N VAL A 32 -2.59 8.77 -20.48
CA VAL A 32 -4.02 8.77 -20.87
C VAL A 32 -4.52 10.22 -21.01
N PRO A 33 -4.08 10.96 -22.02
CA PRO A 33 -4.43 12.37 -22.17
C PRO A 33 -5.94 12.56 -22.20
N GLY A 34 -6.46 13.42 -21.31
CA GLY A 34 -7.89 13.67 -21.13
C GLY A 34 -8.65 12.54 -20.43
N GLY A 35 -7.98 11.43 -20.08
CA GLY A 35 -8.60 10.23 -19.50
C GLY A 35 -9.02 10.38 -18.04
N ARG A 36 -9.67 9.33 -17.54
CA ARG A 36 -10.20 9.20 -16.17
C ARG A 36 -9.30 8.29 -15.34
N VAL A 37 -8.75 8.81 -14.26
CA VAL A 37 -7.84 8.12 -13.35
C VAL A 37 -8.43 8.06 -11.95
N VAL A 38 -8.27 6.94 -11.26
CA VAL A 38 -8.51 6.86 -9.82
C VAL A 38 -7.25 6.38 -9.11
N ASP A 39 -6.91 7.03 -7.98
CA ASP A 39 -5.83 6.63 -7.07
C ASP A 39 -6.44 6.15 -5.75
N LEU A 40 -6.33 4.85 -5.51
CA LEU A 40 -6.91 4.17 -4.36
C LEU A 40 -5.92 4.13 -3.19
N GLY A 41 -6.23 4.86 -2.12
CA GLY A 41 -5.34 5.12 -0.99
C GLY A 41 -4.39 6.28 -1.28
N CYS A 42 -4.96 7.41 -1.73
CA CYS A 42 -4.21 8.58 -2.20
C CYS A 42 -3.42 9.32 -1.11
N GLY A 43 -3.70 9.04 0.16
CA GLY A 43 -3.04 9.68 1.30
C GLY A 43 -3.17 11.20 1.27
N SER A 44 -2.05 11.91 1.44
CA SER A 44 -1.97 13.37 1.45
C SER A 44 -2.02 14.04 0.06
N GLY A 45 -2.12 13.25 -1.01
CA GLY A 45 -2.49 13.72 -2.35
C GLY A 45 -1.34 14.20 -3.24
N GLU A 46 -0.13 14.45 -2.71
CA GLU A 46 0.99 15.00 -3.51
C GLU A 46 1.37 14.05 -4.66
N LEU A 47 1.43 12.74 -4.39
CA LEU A 47 1.72 11.74 -5.41
C LEU A 47 0.56 11.56 -6.40
N THR A 48 -0.68 11.74 -5.94
CA THR A 48 -1.86 11.74 -6.81
C THR A 48 -1.87 12.94 -7.76
N ALA A 49 -1.47 14.13 -7.29
CA ALA A 49 -1.30 15.31 -8.13
C ALA A 49 -0.21 15.08 -9.20
N GLU A 50 0.90 14.45 -8.82
CA GLU A 50 1.95 14.06 -9.76
C GLU A 50 1.46 13.00 -10.77
N LEU A 51 0.69 12.01 -10.33
CA LEU A 51 0.04 11.02 -11.19
C LEU A 51 -0.85 11.70 -12.23
N HIS A 52 -1.75 12.62 -11.79
CA HIS A 52 -2.63 13.39 -12.63
C HIS A 52 -1.86 14.11 -13.75
N ARG A 53 -0.85 14.86 -13.34
CA ARG A 53 -0.01 15.63 -14.27
C ARG A 53 0.75 14.75 -15.25
N ARG A 54 1.39 13.67 -14.78
CA ARG A 54 2.23 12.79 -15.61
C ARG A 54 1.42 11.99 -16.63
N LEU A 55 0.22 11.60 -16.28
CA LEU A 55 -0.66 10.87 -17.20
C LEU A 55 -1.40 11.79 -18.17
N GLY A 56 -1.37 13.11 -17.97
CA GLY A 56 -2.16 14.07 -18.73
C GLY A 56 -3.66 13.84 -18.54
N ALA A 57 -4.07 13.38 -17.35
CA ALA A 57 -5.45 13.00 -17.10
C ALA A 57 -6.39 14.22 -17.15
N GLY A 58 -7.58 14.04 -17.73
CA GLY A 58 -8.62 15.07 -17.70
C GLY A 58 -9.39 15.07 -16.37
N ARG A 59 -9.47 13.89 -15.73
CA ARG A 59 -10.10 13.75 -14.40
C ARG A 59 -9.34 12.73 -13.57
N THR A 60 -8.99 13.12 -12.35
CA THR A 60 -8.39 12.22 -11.36
C THR A 60 -9.13 12.30 -10.05
N LEU A 61 -9.53 11.13 -9.54
CA LEU A 61 -10.11 10.96 -8.22
C LEU A 61 -9.09 10.31 -7.29
N GLY A 62 -8.67 11.00 -6.23
CA GLY A 62 -7.97 10.40 -5.10
C GLY A 62 -8.98 9.93 -4.05
N LEU A 63 -8.95 8.66 -3.69
CA LEU A 63 -9.82 8.07 -2.67
C LEU A 63 -8.99 7.64 -1.46
N ASP A 64 -9.36 8.07 -0.26
CA ASP A 64 -8.74 7.63 0.99
C ASP A 64 -9.78 7.54 2.12
N SER A 65 -9.54 6.65 3.08
CA SER A 65 -10.41 6.48 4.26
C SER A 65 -10.04 7.39 5.42
N SER A 66 -8.90 8.08 5.37
CA SER A 66 -8.41 9.00 6.41
C SER A 66 -8.81 10.44 6.14
N THR A 67 -9.66 10.98 7.00
CA THR A 67 -10.02 12.41 6.96
C THR A 67 -8.82 13.33 7.25
N ALA A 68 -7.83 12.86 8.03
CA ALA A 68 -6.61 13.60 8.32
C ALA A 68 -5.73 13.72 7.06
N MET A 69 -5.58 12.66 6.29
CA MET A 69 -4.88 12.67 5.01
C MET A 69 -5.58 13.57 4.00
N LEU A 70 -6.89 13.45 3.86
CA LEU A 70 -7.65 14.23 2.90
C LEU A 70 -7.66 15.74 3.21
N ARG A 71 -7.57 16.14 4.48
CA ARG A 71 -7.38 17.56 4.82
C ARG A 71 -6.09 18.15 4.24
N ARG A 72 -5.03 17.34 4.09
CA ARG A 72 -3.77 17.75 3.43
C ARG A 72 -3.88 17.71 1.91
N ALA A 73 -4.67 16.77 1.37
CA ALA A 73 -4.85 16.62 -0.08
C ALA A 73 -5.71 17.72 -0.69
N ARG A 74 -6.75 18.21 0.01
CA ARG A 74 -7.72 19.20 -0.51
C ARG A 74 -7.10 20.46 -1.12
N PRO A 75 -6.03 21.09 -0.57
CA PRO A 75 -5.40 22.25 -1.20
C PRO A 75 -4.82 21.98 -2.60
N LEU A 76 -4.67 20.71 -2.98
CA LEU A 76 -4.15 20.28 -4.29
C LEU A 76 -5.28 20.10 -5.34
N GLU A 77 -6.54 20.25 -4.94
CA GLU A 77 -7.68 20.13 -5.87
C GLU A 77 -7.67 21.24 -6.91
N GLY A 78 -8.02 20.91 -8.13
CA GLY A 78 -8.08 21.81 -9.27
C GLY A 78 -7.89 21.06 -10.58
N ASP A 79 -8.19 21.70 -11.70
CA ASP A 79 -7.92 21.20 -13.05
C ASP A 79 -8.32 19.73 -13.31
N GLY A 80 -9.44 19.30 -12.74
CA GLY A 80 -9.92 17.92 -12.85
C GLY A 80 -9.45 16.98 -11.77
N LEU A 81 -8.57 17.39 -10.85
CA LEU A 81 -8.17 16.62 -9.67
C LEU A 81 -9.12 16.86 -8.50
N ARG A 82 -9.61 15.78 -7.87
CA ARG A 82 -10.49 15.79 -6.69
C ARG A 82 -10.09 14.71 -5.70
N PHE A 83 -10.43 14.93 -4.43
CA PHE A 83 -10.18 13.98 -3.35
C PHE A 83 -11.46 13.70 -2.58
N GLU A 84 -11.76 12.41 -2.36
CA GLU A 84 -12.99 11.98 -1.70
C GLU A 84 -12.70 10.99 -0.58
N LEU A 85 -13.51 11.08 0.49
CA LEU A 85 -13.51 10.12 1.57
C LEU A 85 -14.22 8.85 1.10
N GLY A 86 -13.53 7.72 1.16
CA GLY A 86 -14.12 6.46 0.79
C GLY A 86 -13.30 5.25 1.19
N ASP A 87 -13.96 4.10 1.27
CA ASP A 87 -13.33 2.82 1.54
C ASP A 87 -13.04 2.07 0.24
N ILE A 88 -11.78 1.74 0.02
CA ILE A 88 -11.33 0.93 -1.14
C ILE A 88 -12.04 -0.43 -1.17
N ALA A 89 -12.38 -1.00 0.01
CA ALA A 89 -13.10 -2.27 0.08
C ALA A 89 -14.45 -2.24 -0.65
N GLY A 90 -15.10 -1.08 -0.69
CA GLY A 90 -16.33 -0.85 -1.43
C GLY A 90 -16.14 -0.33 -2.86
N PHE A 91 -14.90 0.01 -3.25
CA PHE A 91 -14.66 0.54 -4.58
C PHE A 91 -14.91 -0.49 -5.66
N GLY A 92 -15.62 -0.08 -6.65
CA GLY A 92 -16.04 -0.82 -7.83
C GLY A 92 -17.08 0.06 -8.53
N GLY A 93 -17.82 -0.44 -9.47
CA GLY A 93 -18.96 0.27 -9.99
C GLY A 93 -18.94 0.41 -11.50
N ASP A 94 -19.48 1.49 -12.02
CA ASP A 94 -20.00 1.65 -13.37
C ASP A 94 -18.97 1.54 -14.50
N GLY A 95 -17.71 1.23 -14.17
CA GLY A 95 -16.63 1.11 -15.16
C GLY A 95 -16.18 2.47 -15.71
N GLY A 96 -15.34 2.41 -16.76
CA GLY A 96 -14.94 3.60 -17.50
C GLY A 96 -13.70 4.32 -16.94
N TRP A 97 -12.93 3.68 -16.08
CA TRP A 97 -11.62 4.19 -15.67
C TRP A 97 -10.54 3.78 -16.68
N ASP A 98 -9.82 4.77 -17.20
CA ASP A 98 -8.67 4.54 -18.05
C ASP A 98 -7.46 4.05 -17.23
N VAL A 99 -7.36 4.48 -15.97
CA VAL A 99 -6.37 3.96 -15.03
C VAL A 99 -6.99 3.80 -13.65
N VAL A 100 -6.84 2.60 -13.07
CA VAL A 100 -7.01 2.33 -11.64
C VAL A 100 -5.62 2.15 -11.05
N PHE A 101 -5.20 3.08 -10.21
CA PHE A 101 -3.89 3.14 -9.59
C PHE A 101 -3.99 2.92 -8.09
N SER A 102 -3.01 2.24 -7.49
CA SER A 102 -2.90 2.15 -6.04
C SER A 102 -1.45 1.92 -5.60
N ASN A 103 -0.95 2.79 -4.75
CA ASN A 103 0.39 2.68 -4.20
C ASN A 103 0.36 2.49 -2.68
N ALA A 104 0.84 1.34 -2.22
CA ALA A 104 0.96 1.00 -0.79
C ALA A 104 -0.36 1.08 0.02
N ALA A 105 -1.50 0.70 -0.59
CA ALA A 105 -2.80 0.69 0.09
C ALA A 105 -3.48 -0.68 0.10
N LEU A 106 -3.51 -1.42 -1.00
CA LEU A 106 -4.32 -2.64 -1.11
C LEU A 106 -3.87 -3.79 -0.20
N HIS A 107 -2.65 -3.77 0.31
CA HIS A 107 -2.15 -4.78 1.26
C HIS A 107 -2.88 -4.78 2.61
N TRP A 108 -3.66 -3.75 2.91
CA TRP A 108 -4.52 -3.67 4.09
C TRP A 108 -5.85 -4.41 3.92
N LEU A 109 -6.19 -4.83 2.71
CA LEU A 109 -7.45 -5.49 2.41
C LEU A 109 -7.25 -7.01 2.27
N PRO A 110 -8.19 -7.81 2.79
CA PRO A 110 -8.21 -9.25 2.55
C PRO A 110 -8.73 -9.57 1.14
N ASP A 111 -8.67 -10.86 0.76
CA ASP A 111 -9.30 -11.42 -0.44
C ASP A 111 -8.95 -10.65 -1.72
N HIS A 112 -7.68 -10.67 -2.08
CA HIS A 112 -7.20 -10.03 -3.31
C HIS A 112 -7.85 -10.60 -4.58
N GLY A 113 -8.36 -11.83 -4.56
CA GLY A 113 -9.09 -12.41 -5.69
C GLY A 113 -10.34 -11.59 -6.03
N ARG A 114 -11.19 -11.34 -5.04
CA ARG A 114 -12.39 -10.52 -5.21
C ARG A 114 -12.07 -9.05 -5.43
N LEU A 115 -11.11 -8.51 -4.67
CA LEU A 115 -10.69 -7.11 -4.80
C LEU A 115 -10.25 -6.80 -6.23
N PHE A 116 -9.28 -7.54 -6.76
CA PHE A 116 -8.76 -7.33 -8.11
C PHE A 116 -9.82 -7.57 -9.19
N GLY A 117 -10.77 -8.50 -8.96
CA GLY A 117 -11.93 -8.68 -9.84
C GLY A 117 -12.79 -7.41 -9.97
N ARG A 118 -13.06 -6.73 -8.85
CA ARG A 118 -13.79 -5.44 -8.87
C ARG A 118 -12.97 -4.34 -9.54
N LEU A 119 -11.68 -4.23 -9.23
CA LEU A 119 -10.80 -3.22 -9.84
C LEU A 119 -10.69 -3.41 -11.36
N ALA A 120 -10.53 -4.65 -11.81
CA ALA A 120 -10.54 -4.96 -13.24
C ALA A 120 -11.91 -4.64 -13.87
N GLY A 121 -13.01 -4.94 -13.16
CA GLY A 121 -14.38 -4.60 -13.61
C GLY A 121 -14.60 -3.11 -13.81
N ALA A 122 -13.93 -2.26 -13.04
CA ALA A 122 -14.03 -0.80 -13.13
C ALA A 122 -13.28 -0.19 -14.32
N LEU A 123 -12.41 -0.95 -15.01
CA LEU A 123 -11.63 -0.46 -16.14
C LEU A 123 -12.49 -0.28 -17.42
N ALA A 124 -12.21 0.77 -18.15
CA ALA A 124 -12.65 0.96 -19.53
C ALA A 124 -12.01 -0.09 -20.46
N GLY A 125 -12.52 -0.17 -21.70
CA GLY A 125 -11.80 -0.86 -22.79
C GLY A 125 -10.44 -0.20 -23.03
N GLY A 126 -9.36 -0.98 -23.01
CA GLY A 126 -7.98 -0.45 -23.05
C GLY A 126 -7.46 0.11 -21.73
N GLY A 127 -8.27 0.11 -20.66
CA GLY A 127 -7.90 0.64 -19.35
C GLY A 127 -6.79 -0.18 -18.65
N GLN A 128 -6.09 0.47 -17.72
CA GLN A 128 -4.90 -0.04 -17.04
C GLN A 128 -5.13 -0.16 -15.53
N LEU A 129 -4.72 -1.27 -14.95
CA LEU A 129 -4.60 -1.48 -13.52
C LEU A 129 -3.13 -1.42 -13.11
N ALA A 130 -2.78 -0.55 -12.17
CA ALA A 130 -1.42 -0.42 -11.65
C ALA A 130 -1.44 -0.46 -10.13
N VAL A 131 -0.77 -1.44 -9.54
CA VAL A 131 -0.77 -1.67 -8.09
C VAL A 131 0.64 -1.94 -7.58
N GLN A 132 1.02 -1.25 -6.51
CA GLN A 132 2.24 -1.53 -5.76
C GLN A 132 1.90 -1.83 -4.31
N MET A 133 2.54 -2.85 -3.75
CA MET A 133 2.32 -3.24 -2.35
C MET A 133 3.62 -3.68 -1.68
N PRO A 134 3.82 -3.37 -0.37
CA PRO A 134 4.88 -3.99 0.42
C PRO A 134 4.76 -5.53 0.40
N ALA A 135 5.90 -6.22 0.24
CA ALA A 135 5.97 -7.68 0.19
C ALA A 135 7.10 -8.23 1.06
N ASN A 136 7.35 -7.59 2.21
CA ASN A 136 8.51 -7.86 3.08
C ASN A 136 8.19 -8.85 4.22
N PHE A 137 7.20 -9.73 4.04
CA PHE A 137 6.65 -10.58 5.12
C PHE A 137 7.60 -11.65 5.66
N ASP A 138 8.64 -11.99 4.92
CA ASP A 138 9.70 -12.92 5.32
C ASP A 138 10.87 -12.23 6.03
N HIS A 139 10.92 -10.88 6.04
CA HIS A 139 11.92 -10.15 6.79
C HIS A 139 11.67 -10.29 8.31
N PRO A 140 12.74 -10.39 9.14
CA PRO A 140 12.60 -10.52 10.59
C PRO A 140 11.62 -9.53 11.22
N SER A 141 11.56 -8.27 10.74
CA SER A 141 10.61 -7.27 11.26
C SER A 141 9.15 -7.68 11.17
N HIS A 142 8.75 -8.45 10.16
CA HIS A 142 7.38 -8.93 10.00
C HIS A 142 7.18 -10.28 10.71
N VAL A 143 8.16 -11.17 10.63
CA VAL A 143 8.11 -12.48 11.26
C VAL A 143 8.01 -12.36 12.78
N VAL A 144 8.88 -11.53 13.39
CA VAL A 144 8.89 -11.32 14.85
C VAL A 144 7.59 -10.69 15.36
N ALA A 145 7.00 -9.76 14.61
CA ALA A 145 5.72 -9.18 15.01
C ALA A 145 4.61 -10.24 15.11
N ALA A 146 4.55 -11.17 14.16
CA ALA A 146 3.60 -12.28 14.18
C ALA A 146 3.91 -13.33 15.26
N GLU A 147 5.20 -13.54 15.60
CA GLU A 147 5.62 -14.41 16.69
C GLU A 147 5.19 -13.83 18.05
N VAL A 148 5.51 -12.55 18.30
CA VAL A 148 5.13 -11.85 19.55
C VAL A 148 3.62 -11.80 19.72
N ALA A 149 2.86 -11.58 18.64
CA ALA A 149 1.40 -11.66 18.66
C ALA A 149 0.87 -13.05 19.05
N GLY A 150 1.70 -14.09 18.93
CA GLY A 150 1.38 -15.45 19.37
C GLY A 150 1.77 -15.77 20.82
N GLU A 151 2.46 -14.86 21.54
CA GLU A 151 2.84 -15.01 22.95
C GLU A 151 1.72 -14.48 23.88
N GLU A 152 1.63 -15.04 25.10
CA GLU A 152 0.77 -14.43 26.13
C GLU A 152 1.45 -13.19 26.73
N PRO A 153 0.71 -12.15 27.06
CA PRO A 153 -0.75 -12.04 27.03
C PRO A 153 -1.33 -11.54 25.68
N PHE A 154 -0.49 -11.28 24.68
CA PHE A 154 -0.90 -10.67 23.40
C PHE A 154 -1.82 -11.60 22.62
N ARG A 155 -1.52 -12.90 22.61
CA ARG A 155 -2.34 -13.92 21.92
C ARG A 155 -3.79 -13.87 22.37
N SER A 156 -4.02 -13.87 23.67
CA SER A 156 -5.37 -13.80 24.23
C SER A 156 -6.06 -12.49 23.91
N ALA A 157 -5.36 -11.34 24.06
CA ALA A 157 -5.90 -10.01 23.76
C ALA A 157 -6.22 -9.82 22.26
N LEU A 158 -5.48 -10.46 21.38
CA LEU A 158 -5.68 -10.43 19.92
C LEU A 158 -6.64 -11.52 19.43
N GLY A 159 -7.20 -12.38 20.31
CA GLY A 159 -8.06 -13.50 19.92
C GLY A 159 -7.36 -14.50 18.99
N GLY A 160 -6.06 -14.67 19.15
CA GLY A 160 -5.24 -15.56 18.30
C GLY A 160 -4.83 -14.95 16.95
N TRP A 161 -5.24 -13.73 16.63
CA TRP A 161 -4.86 -13.06 15.40
C TRP A 161 -3.38 -12.63 15.43
N ARG A 162 -2.63 -12.92 14.37
CA ARG A 162 -1.17 -12.72 14.29
C ARG A 162 -0.72 -11.72 13.23
N GLY A 163 -1.63 -10.97 12.67
CA GLY A 163 -1.34 -10.02 11.60
C GLY A 163 -2.04 -10.37 10.29
N LEU A 164 -2.27 -9.35 9.48
CA LEU A 164 -2.84 -9.51 8.14
C LEU A 164 -1.74 -9.97 7.17
N ARG A 165 -2.04 -11.03 6.43
CA ARG A 165 -1.20 -11.57 5.36
C ARG A 165 -2.03 -11.70 4.09
N SER A 166 -2.31 -10.56 3.45
CA SER A 166 -3.11 -10.50 2.22
C SER A 166 -2.29 -10.71 0.95
N ILE A 167 -0.99 -10.38 0.99
CA ILE A 167 -0.12 -10.43 -0.18
C ILE A 167 0.21 -11.87 -0.54
N ARG A 168 0.10 -12.16 -1.83
CA ARG A 168 0.44 -13.43 -2.47
C ARG A 168 1.77 -13.32 -3.22
N PRO A 169 2.40 -14.44 -3.60
CA PRO A 169 3.57 -14.42 -4.47
C PRO A 169 3.28 -13.75 -5.82
N PRO A 170 4.28 -13.14 -6.49
CA PRO A 170 4.10 -12.46 -7.77
C PRO A 170 3.44 -13.33 -8.85
N GLU A 171 3.79 -14.62 -8.89
CA GLU A 171 3.27 -15.60 -9.85
C GLU A 171 1.75 -15.76 -9.71
N TRP A 172 1.23 -15.70 -8.49
CA TRP A 172 -0.21 -15.77 -8.23
C TRP A 172 -0.94 -14.56 -8.85
N TYR A 173 -0.34 -13.35 -8.74
CA TYR A 173 -0.92 -12.17 -9.36
C TYR A 173 -0.86 -12.21 -10.87
N ALA A 174 0.22 -12.72 -11.45
CA ALA A 174 0.33 -12.88 -12.91
C ALA A 174 -0.81 -13.76 -13.46
N VAL A 175 -1.07 -14.90 -12.80
CA VAL A 175 -2.19 -15.78 -13.16
C VAL A 175 -3.54 -15.10 -12.92
N LEU A 176 -3.68 -14.32 -11.83
CA LEU A 176 -4.92 -13.60 -11.54
C LEU A 176 -5.21 -12.54 -12.60
N LEU A 177 -4.23 -11.71 -12.98
CA LEU A 177 -4.40 -10.67 -13.98
C LEU A 177 -4.81 -11.27 -15.34
N ASP A 178 -4.20 -12.38 -15.75
CA ASP A 178 -4.56 -13.10 -16.97
C ASP A 178 -6.02 -13.57 -16.93
N ARG A 179 -6.44 -14.22 -15.84
CA ARG A 179 -7.84 -14.67 -15.64
C ARG A 179 -8.86 -13.52 -15.65
N LEU A 180 -8.43 -12.31 -15.27
CA LEU A 180 -9.25 -11.11 -15.29
C LEU A 180 -9.25 -10.41 -16.67
N GLY A 181 -8.59 -11.00 -17.66
CA GLY A 181 -8.52 -10.44 -19.02
C GLY A 181 -7.52 -9.31 -19.20
N LEU A 182 -6.57 -9.17 -18.26
CA LEU A 182 -5.46 -8.21 -18.34
C LEU A 182 -4.23 -8.92 -18.92
N ALA A 183 -4.33 -9.37 -20.19
CA ALA A 183 -3.33 -10.22 -20.83
C ALA A 183 -1.99 -9.51 -21.11
N GLU A 184 -2.04 -8.20 -21.42
CA GLU A 184 -0.82 -7.39 -21.45
C GLU A 184 -0.49 -7.01 -20.01
N GLN A 185 0.59 -7.58 -19.44
CA GLN A 185 0.89 -7.42 -18.02
C GLN A 185 2.38 -7.35 -17.73
N HIS A 186 2.70 -6.72 -16.59
CA HIS A 186 4.03 -6.69 -16.01
C HIS A 186 3.90 -6.92 -14.50
N VAL A 187 4.43 -8.03 -14.02
CA VAL A 187 4.44 -8.40 -12.60
C VAL A 187 5.85 -8.64 -12.16
N ARG A 188 6.32 -7.95 -11.11
CA ARG A 188 7.68 -8.12 -10.59
C ARG A 188 7.76 -7.93 -9.08
N LEU A 189 8.73 -8.63 -8.47
CA LEU A 189 9.21 -8.35 -7.13
C LEU A 189 10.43 -7.42 -7.23
N GLN A 190 10.33 -6.25 -6.62
CA GLN A 190 11.40 -5.25 -6.60
C GLN A 190 11.97 -5.14 -5.18
N VAL A 191 13.30 -5.14 -5.07
CA VAL A 191 14.00 -4.91 -3.80
C VAL A 191 14.52 -3.47 -3.78
N TYR A 192 14.18 -2.75 -2.72
CA TYR A 192 14.70 -1.41 -2.43
C TYR A 192 15.63 -1.52 -1.22
N LEU A 193 16.87 -1.08 -1.39
CA LEU A 193 17.83 -1.07 -0.29
C LEU A 193 17.81 0.30 0.40
N HIS A 194 17.25 0.34 1.62
CA HIS A 194 17.26 1.54 2.44
C HIS A 194 18.47 1.53 3.38
N HIS A 195 19.04 2.70 3.60
CA HIS A 195 20.15 2.89 4.55
C HIS A 195 19.59 3.63 5.78
N LEU A 196 19.39 2.88 6.86
CA LEU A 196 18.92 3.41 8.14
C LEU A 196 20.13 3.68 9.05
N ALA A 197 20.07 4.68 9.92
CA ALA A 197 21.20 5.02 10.79
C ALA A 197 21.61 3.83 11.68
N SER A 198 20.65 3.03 12.13
CA SER A 198 20.86 1.79 12.87
C SER A 198 19.72 0.80 12.67
N ARG A 199 19.89 -0.43 13.15
CA ARG A 199 18.83 -1.44 13.20
C ARG A 199 17.61 -1.03 14.06
N ASP A 200 17.79 -0.12 15.01
CA ASP A 200 16.69 0.43 15.81
C ASP A 200 15.69 1.21 14.97
N GLU A 201 16.14 1.86 13.90
CA GLU A 201 15.25 2.57 12.97
C GLU A 201 14.33 1.64 12.18
N VAL A 202 14.63 0.35 12.09
CA VAL A 202 13.68 -0.63 11.55
C VAL A 202 12.41 -0.67 12.40
N VAL A 203 12.53 -0.56 13.73
CA VAL A 203 11.36 -0.52 14.63
C VAL A 203 10.51 0.72 14.35
N GLU A 204 11.16 1.88 14.19
CA GLU A 204 10.45 3.15 13.90
C GLU A 204 9.81 3.11 12.50
N TRP A 205 10.49 2.52 11.52
CA TRP A 205 9.93 2.31 10.18
C TRP A 205 8.62 1.51 10.23
N VAL A 206 8.62 0.34 10.89
CA VAL A 206 7.44 -0.53 10.94
C VAL A 206 6.39 -0.04 11.94
N ARG A 207 6.75 0.81 12.91
CA ARG A 207 5.80 1.41 13.85
C ARG A 207 4.77 2.30 13.17
N GLY A 208 5.18 3.02 12.11
CA GLY A 208 4.27 3.83 11.29
C GLY A 208 3.52 3.05 10.22
N THR A 209 3.71 1.74 10.12
CA THR A 209 3.12 0.88 9.07
C THR A 209 2.63 -0.43 9.67
N LEU A 210 3.42 -1.51 9.59
CA LEU A 210 3.07 -2.86 10.06
C LEU A 210 2.45 -2.87 11.47
N LEU A 211 3.06 -2.15 12.43
CA LEU A 211 2.65 -2.24 13.83
C LEU A 211 1.36 -1.46 14.14
N THR A 212 0.89 -0.61 13.23
CA THR A 212 -0.40 0.12 13.40
C THR A 212 -1.57 -0.85 13.57
N GLN A 213 -1.55 -1.98 12.87
CA GLN A 213 -2.60 -2.99 12.96
C GLN A 213 -2.70 -3.65 14.36
N TYR A 214 -1.57 -3.74 15.08
CA TYR A 214 -1.56 -4.22 16.48
C TYR A 214 -1.97 -3.11 17.44
N ALA A 215 -1.51 -1.88 17.22
CA ALA A 215 -1.90 -0.72 18.01
C ALA A 215 -3.43 -0.47 17.99
N GLN A 216 -4.09 -0.75 16.87
CA GLN A 216 -5.54 -0.62 16.72
C GLN A 216 -6.34 -1.69 17.50
N ARG A 217 -5.70 -2.81 17.87
CA ARG A 217 -6.35 -3.97 18.48
C ARG A 217 -5.99 -4.19 19.94
N LEU A 218 -4.86 -3.67 20.37
CA LEU A 218 -4.39 -3.79 21.74
C LEU A 218 -4.69 -2.52 22.53
N PRO A 219 -5.07 -2.60 23.83
CA PRO A 219 -5.05 -1.47 24.73
C PRO A 219 -3.66 -0.80 24.75
N ALA A 220 -3.60 0.52 24.94
CA ALA A 220 -2.37 1.30 24.81
C ALA A 220 -1.21 0.77 25.70
N GLU A 221 -1.51 0.41 26.97
CA GLU A 221 -0.52 -0.18 27.88
C GLU A 221 0.02 -1.53 27.35
N LEU A 222 -0.89 -2.39 26.87
CA LEU A 222 -0.50 -3.69 26.35
C LEU A 222 0.26 -3.55 25.03
N PHE A 223 -0.07 -2.58 24.20
CA PHE A 223 0.70 -2.27 23.00
C PHE A 223 2.12 -1.75 23.33
N GLY A 224 2.29 -0.98 24.42
CA GLY A 224 3.62 -0.60 24.94
C GLY A 224 4.46 -1.84 25.25
N ARG A 225 3.93 -2.79 26.04
CA ARG A 225 4.58 -4.06 26.33
C ARG A 225 4.85 -4.91 25.09
N PHE A 226 3.95 -4.89 24.11
CA PHE A 226 4.16 -5.54 22.82
C PHE A 226 5.37 -4.95 22.08
N LEU A 227 5.51 -3.62 22.05
CA LEU A 227 6.66 -2.94 21.43
C LEU A 227 7.98 -3.30 22.11
N ASP A 228 8.00 -3.33 23.44
CA ASP A 228 9.21 -3.69 24.19
C ASP A 228 9.63 -5.13 23.88
N ARG A 229 8.67 -6.06 23.92
CA ARG A 229 8.90 -7.47 23.58
C ARG A 229 9.31 -7.65 22.12
N TYR A 230 8.70 -6.89 21.22
CA TYR A 230 9.06 -6.89 19.80
C TYR A 230 10.50 -6.43 19.58
N ARG A 231 10.94 -5.34 20.23
CA ARG A 231 12.33 -4.85 20.17
C ARG A 231 13.31 -5.89 20.70
N GLU A 232 13.03 -6.43 21.87
CA GLU A 232 13.86 -7.47 22.50
C GLU A 232 14.10 -8.67 21.57
N ARG A 233 13.06 -9.11 20.84
CA ARG A 233 13.12 -10.25 19.94
C ARG A 233 13.67 -9.93 18.55
N LEU A 234 13.44 -8.72 18.05
CA LEU A 234 13.86 -8.31 16.72
C LEU A 234 15.32 -7.95 16.63
N LEU A 235 15.81 -7.07 17.53
CA LEU A 235 17.15 -6.49 17.39
C LEU A 235 18.27 -7.53 17.33
N PRO A 236 18.26 -8.64 18.09
CA PRO A 236 19.28 -9.68 17.97
C PRO A 236 19.24 -10.44 16.63
N ARG A 237 18.16 -10.34 15.86
CA ARG A 237 18.02 -11.01 14.55
C ARG A 237 18.44 -10.12 13.38
N LEU A 238 18.78 -8.86 13.65
CA LEU A 238 19.26 -7.91 12.68
C LEU A 238 20.76 -7.69 12.82
N ASP A 239 21.43 -7.52 11.69
CA ASP A 239 22.81 -7.07 11.66
C ASP A 239 22.96 -5.73 12.39
N ASP A 240 24.11 -5.50 13.07
CA ASP A 240 24.39 -4.29 13.86
C ASP A 240 25.20 -3.23 13.10
N GLY A 241 25.42 -3.45 11.80
CA GLY A 241 26.12 -2.51 10.93
C GLY A 241 25.52 -1.10 10.92
N ARG A 242 26.40 -0.11 10.76
CA ARG A 242 26.00 1.30 10.65
C ARG A 242 26.60 1.91 9.39
N PRO A 243 25.80 2.35 8.42
CA PRO A 243 24.33 2.28 8.39
C PRO A 243 23.81 0.84 8.28
N TYR A 244 22.64 0.59 8.87
CA TYR A 244 21.93 -0.67 8.69
C TYR A 244 21.34 -0.73 7.27
N ARG A 245 21.63 -1.80 6.56
CA ARG A 245 21.11 -2.04 5.21
C ARG A 245 19.80 -2.78 5.30
N TYR A 246 18.70 -2.07 5.04
CA TYR A 246 17.34 -2.61 5.13
C TYR A 246 16.80 -2.95 3.73
N PRO A 247 16.91 -4.22 3.27
CA PRO A 247 16.29 -4.64 2.02
C PRO A 247 14.78 -4.70 2.22
N PHE A 248 14.05 -3.96 1.41
CA PHE A 248 12.60 -3.91 1.48
C PHE A 248 11.99 -4.33 0.14
N LYS A 249 11.27 -5.45 0.17
CA LYS A 249 10.62 -6.02 -1.02
C LYS A 249 9.25 -5.38 -1.25
N ARG A 250 8.96 -5.15 -2.52
CA ARG A 250 7.65 -4.69 -2.98
C ARG A 250 7.24 -5.45 -4.23
N VAL A 251 5.97 -5.79 -4.34
CA VAL A 251 5.41 -6.31 -5.58
C VAL A 251 4.82 -5.15 -6.38
N LEU A 252 5.17 -5.08 -7.67
CA LEU A 252 4.64 -4.14 -8.64
C LEU A 252 3.86 -4.93 -9.69
N LEU A 253 2.63 -4.49 -9.92
CA LEU A 253 1.67 -5.14 -10.82
C LEU A 253 1.16 -4.08 -11.79
N TRP A 254 1.26 -4.33 -13.07
CA TRP A 254 0.57 -3.57 -14.09
C TRP A 254 -0.10 -4.54 -15.05
N GLY A 255 -1.33 -4.23 -15.44
CA GLY A 255 -2.03 -5.01 -16.46
C GLY A 255 -2.98 -4.12 -17.24
N ARG A 256 -3.19 -4.43 -18.51
CA ARG A 256 -4.05 -3.69 -19.42
C ARG A 256 -5.15 -4.57 -20.01
N ARG A 257 -6.36 -4.04 -19.99
CA ARG A 257 -7.49 -4.64 -20.69
C ARG A 257 -7.33 -4.43 -22.21
N PRO A 258 -7.67 -5.40 -23.04
CA PRO A 258 -7.78 -5.15 -24.48
C PRO A 258 -8.71 -3.97 -24.79
N PRO A 259 -8.48 -3.21 -25.86
CA PRO A 259 -9.44 -2.24 -26.35
C PRO A 259 -10.81 -2.91 -26.56
N GLY A 260 -11.89 -2.21 -26.21
CA GLY A 260 -13.24 -2.67 -26.55
C GLY A 260 -13.33 -2.90 -28.06
N ARG A 261 -13.99 -3.98 -28.48
CA ARG A 261 -14.38 -4.07 -29.88
C ARG A 261 -15.39 -2.95 -30.13
N GLY A 262 -15.00 -1.97 -30.95
CA GLY A 262 -15.87 -0.91 -31.40
C GLY A 262 -17.10 -1.46 -32.11
#